data_4c3b74f1dcddf4ae50e4b4f18fba8fd8
#
_entry.id   4c3b74f1dcddf4ae50e4b4f18fba8fd8
#
_cell.length_a   1.000
_cell.length_b   1.000
_cell.length_c   1.000
_cell.angle_alpha   90.00
_cell.angle_beta   90.00
_cell.angle_gamma   90.00
#
_symmetry.space_group_name_H-M   'P 1'
#
loop_
_entity.id
_entity.type
_entity.pdbx_description
1 polymer ?
#
loop_
_entity_poly.entity_id
_entity_poly.type
_entity_poly.pdbx_seq_one_letter_code
_entity_poly.pdbx_strand_id
1 'polypeptide(L)'
;MPTVAIAIFSGVQALDVAGPVDVFSEANRFLAPQDHYEVTLLSAQPGPLRASNGMTLVADATFDQAHRPFDLALVAGGPALPDGAAPDSRLLEWLSRAAARCERFGSVCTGAFALGHAGLLDARHVTTHWQHAAQLAAQFPRAHVDFDRIYLRDGNLVTSAGVTAGIDLSLALVAEDHGPHTALAVAKRLVVFAQRQGGQSQFSPYLTAPADETSPVAKVQAHVMERIRERFTVQQLADVAGMSARNFARVFVQETQVTPHEFVERARVDAARKQLESSGAALKTIAYDCGFGTADRMRIVFMKRIGVTPMQYRERFRST
;
A
#
# COMPACT_ATOMS: atom_id res chain seq x y z
N MET A 1 -26.10 4.76 9.05
CA MET A 1 -25.47 4.59 7.72
C MET A 1 -24.13 5.30 7.77
N PRO A 2 -23.03 4.56 7.74
CA PRO A 2 -21.70 5.17 7.67
C PRO A 2 -21.54 5.96 6.36
N THR A 3 -20.96 7.15 6.45
CA THR A 3 -20.78 8.06 5.33
C THR A 3 -19.31 8.16 4.95
N VAL A 4 -18.99 8.00 3.66
CA VAL A 4 -17.63 8.03 3.14
C VAL A 4 -17.51 9.14 2.11
N ALA A 5 -16.60 10.08 2.30
CA ALA A 5 -16.24 11.07 1.31
C ALA A 5 -14.92 10.70 0.64
N ILE A 6 -14.86 10.80 -0.69
CA ILE A 6 -13.62 10.65 -1.45
C ILE A 6 -13.39 11.93 -2.25
N ALA A 7 -12.34 12.67 -1.89
CA ALA A 7 -11.94 13.86 -2.63
C ALA A 7 -11.25 13.48 -3.95
N ILE A 8 -11.75 14.06 -5.03
CA ILE A 8 -11.26 13.87 -6.39
C ILE A 8 -10.91 15.23 -7.04
N PHE A 9 -10.04 15.20 -8.02
CA PHE A 9 -9.56 16.39 -8.74
C PHE A 9 -9.13 16.00 -10.17
N SER A 10 -8.95 16.99 -11.02
CA SER A 10 -8.45 16.73 -12.38
C SER A 10 -7.07 16.08 -12.37
N GLY A 11 -6.91 14.97 -13.10
CA GLY A 11 -5.68 14.17 -13.09
C GLY A 11 -5.63 13.12 -11.96
N VAL A 12 -6.71 12.90 -11.22
CA VAL A 12 -6.80 11.84 -10.20
C VAL A 12 -6.53 10.47 -10.79
N GLN A 13 -5.90 9.58 -10.04
CA GLN A 13 -5.77 8.17 -10.40
C GLN A 13 -7.12 7.46 -10.25
N ALA A 14 -7.74 7.06 -11.36
CA ALA A 14 -9.10 6.54 -11.35
C ALA A 14 -9.30 5.33 -10.42
N LEU A 15 -8.32 4.42 -10.33
CA LEU A 15 -8.44 3.24 -9.48
C LEU A 15 -8.31 3.56 -7.98
N ASP A 16 -7.66 4.66 -7.62
CA ASP A 16 -7.61 5.15 -6.23
C ASP A 16 -9.00 5.62 -5.75
N VAL A 17 -9.90 5.90 -6.70
CA VAL A 17 -11.30 6.25 -6.45
C VAL A 17 -12.20 5.01 -6.56
N ALA A 18 -12.18 4.35 -7.72
CA ALA A 18 -13.07 3.24 -8.02
C ALA A 18 -12.87 2.05 -7.07
N GLY A 19 -11.62 1.73 -6.69
CA GLY A 19 -11.34 0.64 -5.77
C GLY A 19 -12.05 0.77 -4.42
N PRO A 20 -11.86 1.86 -3.68
CA PRO A 20 -12.62 2.11 -2.44
C PRO A 20 -14.15 2.17 -2.65
N VAL A 21 -14.61 2.85 -3.71
CA VAL A 21 -16.07 2.93 -4.01
C VAL A 21 -16.67 1.54 -4.18
N ASP A 22 -16.04 0.67 -4.97
CA ASP A 22 -16.52 -0.69 -5.19
C ASP A 22 -16.54 -1.51 -3.90
N VAL A 23 -15.50 -1.39 -3.05
CA VAL A 23 -15.46 -2.11 -1.78
C VAL A 23 -16.61 -1.72 -0.86
N PHE A 24 -16.84 -0.43 -0.64
CA PHE A 24 -17.91 0.05 0.24
C PHE A 24 -19.29 -0.23 -0.37
N SER A 25 -19.46 -0.07 -1.67
CA SER A 25 -20.71 -0.38 -2.36
C SER A 25 -21.05 -1.87 -2.31
N GLU A 26 -20.08 -2.77 -2.57
CA GLU A 26 -20.32 -4.21 -2.48
C GLU A 26 -20.53 -4.70 -1.04
N ALA A 27 -19.99 -4.00 -0.03
CA ALA A 27 -20.27 -4.31 1.38
C ALA A 27 -21.76 -4.19 1.70
N ASN A 28 -22.47 -3.24 1.11
CA ASN A 28 -23.90 -3.03 1.32
C ASN A 28 -24.77 -4.26 0.96
N ARG A 29 -24.27 -5.16 0.12
CA ARG A 29 -24.98 -6.42 -0.20
C ARG A 29 -25.01 -7.41 0.96
N PHE A 30 -24.16 -7.23 1.95
CA PHE A 30 -23.99 -8.12 3.10
C PHE A 30 -24.42 -7.46 4.41
N LEU A 31 -24.87 -6.20 4.35
CA LEU A 31 -25.24 -5.40 5.52
C LEU A 31 -26.75 -5.13 5.54
N ALA A 32 -27.27 -4.87 6.73
CA ALA A 32 -28.63 -4.37 6.87
C ALA A 32 -28.72 -2.91 6.37
N PRO A 33 -29.88 -2.45 5.85
CA PRO A 33 -29.99 -1.13 5.23
C PRO A 33 -29.51 0.05 6.11
N GLN A 34 -29.67 -0.02 7.42
CA GLN A 34 -29.21 1.01 8.36
C GLN A 34 -27.68 1.08 8.48
N ASP A 35 -26.99 0.02 8.09
CA ASP A 35 -25.53 -0.11 8.18
C ASP A 35 -24.84 0.09 6.82
N HIS A 36 -25.62 0.42 5.77
CA HIS A 36 -25.08 0.64 4.43
C HIS A 36 -24.13 1.84 4.40
N TYR A 37 -23.03 1.70 3.69
CA TYR A 37 -22.15 2.82 3.37
C TYR A 37 -22.80 3.73 2.32
N GLU A 38 -22.75 5.03 2.57
CA GLU A 38 -23.07 6.06 1.59
C GLU A 38 -21.76 6.71 1.13
N VAL A 39 -21.38 6.50 -0.13
CA VAL A 39 -20.13 7.05 -0.67
C VAL A 39 -20.45 8.30 -1.50
N THR A 40 -19.74 9.39 -1.22
CA THR A 40 -19.88 10.67 -1.90
C THR A 40 -18.54 11.10 -2.50
N LEU A 41 -18.50 11.36 -3.79
CA LEU A 41 -17.34 11.95 -4.46
C LEU A 41 -17.41 13.48 -4.37
N LEU A 42 -16.33 14.09 -3.86
CA LEU A 42 -16.25 15.53 -3.67
C LEU A 42 -15.15 16.14 -4.53
N SER A 43 -15.38 17.34 -5.08
CA SER A 43 -14.38 18.07 -5.83
C SER A 43 -14.43 19.58 -5.55
N ALA A 44 -13.43 20.32 -6.04
CA ALA A 44 -13.38 21.76 -5.90
C ALA A 44 -14.40 22.50 -6.79
N GLN A 45 -14.81 21.88 -7.89
CA GLN A 45 -15.73 22.48 -8.88
C GLN A 45 -16.73 21.43 -9.34
N PRO A 46 -17.96 21.85 -9.69
CA PRO A 46 -18.94 20.96 -10.27
C PRO A 46 -18.54 20.57 -11.71
N GLY A 47 -19.07 19.43 -12.16
CA GLY A 47 -18.92 18.98 -13.55
C GLY A 47 -17.90 17.85 -13.73
N PRO A 48 -17.62 17.48 -14.97
CA PRO A 48 -16.76 16.35 -15.29
C PRO A 48 -15.29 16.67 -15.05
N LEU A 49 -14.58 15.70 -14.45
CA LEU A 49 -13.15 15.72 -14.18
C LEU A 49 -12.45 14.64 -15.01
N ARG A 50 -11.35 14.97 -15.64
CA ARG A 50 -10.53 14.01 -16.38
C ARG A 50 -9.53 13.34 -15.45
N ALA A 51 -9.63 12.03 -15.29
CA ALA A 51 -8.64 11.22 -14.55
C ALA A 51 -7.35 11.06 -15.37
N SER A 52 -6.25 10.66 -14.72
CA SER A 52 -4.93 10.49 -15.33
C SER A 52 -4.91 9.46 -16.46
N ASN A 53 -5.78 8.45 -16.41
CA ASN A 53 -5.94 7.42 -17.43
C ASN A 53 -6.92 7.78 -18.54
N GLY A 54 -7.46 9.02 -18.52
CA GLY A 54 -8.40 9.51 -19.51
C GLY A 54 -9.89 9.21 -19.23
N MET A 55 -10.24 8.48 -18.17
CA MET A 55 -11.64 8.34 -17.74
C MET A 55 -12.20 9.70 -17.30
N THR A 56 -13.50 9.86 -17.47
CA THR A 56 -14.23 11.02 -16.97
C THR A 56 -14.99 10.60 -15.70
N LEU A 57 -14.75 11.34 -14.62
CA LEU A 57 -15.46 11.19 -13.35
C LEU A 57 -16.30 12.45 -13.11
N VAL A 58 -17.41 12.29 -12.42
CA VAL A 58 -18.26 13.41 -12.00
C VAL A 58 -18.39 13.35 -10.48
N ALA A 59 -18.10 14.45 -9.79
CA ALA A 59 -18.31 14.55 -8.36
C ALA A 59 -19.81 14.74 -8.05
N ASP A 60 -20.25 14.16 -6.93
CA ASP A 60 -21.64 14.29 -6.45
C ASP A 60 -21.90 15.69 -5.87
N ALA A 61 -20.86 16.31 -5.26
CA ALA A 61 -20.95 17.64 -4.68
C ALA A 61 -19.57 18.34 -4.69
N THR A 62 -19.58 19.63 -4.39
CA THR A 62 -18.35 20.38 -4.16
C THR A 62 -17.94 20.37 -2.68
N PHE A 63 -16.65 20.67 -2.36
CA PHE A 63 -16.18 20.80 -0.99
C PHE A 63 -16.96 21.82 -0.17
N ASP A 64 -17.47 22.87 -0.84
CA ASP A 64 -18.26 23.93 -0.19
C ASP A 64 -19.69 23.49 0.15
N GLN A 65 -20.21 22.49 -0.55
CA GLN A 65 -21.53 21.91 -0.31
C GLN A 65 -21.49 20.80 0.76
N ALA A 66 -20.30 20.28 1.06
CA ALA A 66 -20.10 19.21 2.04
C ALA A 66 -20.02 19.76 3.47
N HIS A 67 -21.17 20.23 4.01
CA HIS A 67 -21.23 20.84 5.33
C HIS A 67 -21.30 19.83 6.48
N ARG A 68 -21.79 18.62 6.22
CA ARG A 68 -21.90 17.56 7.25
C ARG A 68 -20.55 16.85 7.41
N PRO A 69 -20.20 16.43 8.65
CA PRO A 69 -19.06 15.54 8.83
C PRO A 69 -19.36 14.18 8.18
N PHE A 70 -18.32 13.53 7.70
CA PHE A 70 -18.35 12.15 7.25
C PHE A 70 -17.72 11.26 8.32
N ASP A 71 -18.09 9.98 8.34
CA ASP A 71 -17.42 9.01 9.22
C ASP A 71 -16.00 8.71 8.71
N LEU A 72 -15.83 8.70 7.38
CA LEU A 72 -14.54 8.55 6.72
C LEU A 72 -14.35 9.59 5.61
N ALA A 73 -13.22 10.29 5.60
CA ALA A 73 -12.83 11.21 4.55
C ALA A 73 -11.49 10.78 3.93
N LEU A 74 -11.48 10.44 2.65
CA LEU A 74 -10.27 10.04 1.91
C LEU A 74 -9.94 11.06 0.81
N VAL A 75 -8.66 11.25 0.53
CA VAL A 75 -8.20 11.92 -0.68
C VAL A 75 -7.49 10.92 -1.58
N ALA A 76 -7.94 10.83 -2.84
CA ALA A 76 -7.33 9.97 -3.84
C ALA A 76 -5.98 10.55 -4.32
N GLY A 77 -5.14 9.69 -4.88
CA GLY A 77 -3.87 10.11 -5.47
C GLY A 77 -4.00 10.58 -6.92
N GLY A 78 -2.91 11.15 -7.40
CA GLY A 78 -2.74 11.53 -8.80
C GLY A 78 -1.27 11.82 -9.10
N PRO A 79 -0.81 11.61 -10.35
CA PRO A 79 0.60 11.72 -10.70
C PRO A 79 1.19 13.13 -10.51
N ALA A 80 0.37 14.18 -10.55
CA ALA A 80 0.83 15.55 -10.38
C ALA A 80 1.05 15.98 -8.90
N LEU A 81 0.51 15.26 -7.92
CA LEU A 81 0.62 15.64 -6.51
C LEU A 81 2.06 15.64 -5.98
N PRO A 82 2.96 14.71 -6.39
CA PRO A 82 4.36 14.74 -5.97
C PRO A 82 5.17 15.89 -6.56
N ASP A 83 4.76 16.50 -7.67
CA ASP A 83 5.55 17.50 -8.41
C ASP A 83 5.74 18.85 -7.67
N GLY A 84 5.23 18.96 -6.45
CA GLY A 84 5.48 20.08 -5.54
C GLY A 84 4.54 21.28 -5.73
N ALA A 85 3.66 21.28 -6.71
CA ALA A 85 2.60 22.28 -6.80
C ALA A 85 1.58 22.04 -5.69
N ALA A 86 1.26 23.08 -4.91
CA ALA A 86 0.23 22.99 -3.89
C ALA A 86 -1.11 22.65 -4.54
N PRO A 87 -1.87 21.68 -3.99
CA PRO A 87 -3.21 21.39 -4.44
C PRO A 87 -4.16 22.60 -4.30
N ASP A 88 -5.33 22.54 -4.93
CA ASP A 88 -6.38 23.57 -4.81
C ASP A 88 -6.66 23.88 -3.32
N SER A 89 -6.68 25.17 -2.96
CA SER A 89 -6.84 25.62 -1.58
C SER A 89 -8.13 25.11 -0.94
N ARG A 90 -9.21 24.96 -1.72
CA ARG A 90 -10.50 24.40 -1.26
C ARG A 90 -10.38 22.94 -0.83
N LEU A 91 -9.54 22.16 -1.53
CA LEU A 91 -9.22 20.79 -1.11
C LEU A 91 -8.48 20.80 0.22
N LEU A 92 -7.45 21.65 0.38
CA LEU A 92 -6.68 21.73 1.62
C LEU A 92 -7.53 22.19 2.81
N GLU A 93 -8.37 23.18 2.62
CA GLU A 93 -9.32 23.64 3.64
C GLU A 93 -10.33 22.54 4.01
N TRP A 94 -10.86 21.81 3.03
CA TRP A 94 -11.77 20.71 3.28
C TRP A 94 -11.07 19.58 4.05
N LEU A 95 -9.83 19.19 3.67
CA LEU A 95 -9.05 18.18 4.38
C LEU A 95 -8.80 18.58 5.83
N SER A 96 -8.47 19.85 6.10
CA SER A 96 -8.26 20.36 7.46
C SER A 96 -9.57 20.28 8.29
N ARG A 97 -10.72 20.63 7.69
CA ARG A 97 -12.03 20.48 8.35
C ARG A 97 -12.37 19.00 8.58
N ALA A 98 -12.11 18.13 7.62
CA ALA A 98 -12.36 16.70 7.70
C ALA A 98 -11.54 16.05 8.82
N ALA A 99 -10.24 16.35 8.90
CA ALA A 99 -9.36 15.85 9.95
C ALA A 99 -9.82 16.19 11.36
N ALA A 100 -10.48 17.38 11.53
CA ALA A 100 -10.98 17.85 12.82
C ALA A 100 -12.37 17.29 13.18
N ARG A 101 -13.16 16.79 12.20
CA ARG A 101 -14.58 16.48 12.39
C ARG A 101 -14.98 15.05 12.05
N CYS A 102 -14.22 14.37 11.18
CA CYS A 102 -14.49 12.99 10.80
C CYS A 102 -13.91 12.02 11.84
N GLU A 103 -14.55 10.88 12.00
CA GLU A 103 -14.03 9.81 12.84
C GLU A 103 -12.68 9.30 12.32
N ARG A 104 -12.58 9.15 11.01
CA ARG A 104 -11.35 8.75 10.30
C ARG A 104 -11.14 9.64 9.07
N PHE A 105 -9.89 9.97 8.79
CA PHE A 105 -9.50 10.66 7.57
C PHE A 105 -8.21 10.08 7.02
N GLY A 106 -7.94 10.29 5.74
CA GLY A 106 -6.71 9.74 5.19
C GLY A 106 -6.55 9.89 3.69
N SER A 107 -5.66 9.06 3.14
CA SER A 107 -5.31 9.12 1.73
C SER A 107 -5.09 7.76 1.10
N VAL A 108 -5.30 7.71 -0.20
CA VAL A 108 -4.85 6.61 -1.07
C VAL A 108 -3.72 7.14 -1.93
N CYS A 109 -2.63 6.36 -2.10
CA CYS A 109 -1.53 6.68 -3.01
C CYS A 109 -0.85 8.02 -2.70
N THR A 110 -0.59 8.80 -3.73
CA THR A 110 0.01 10.15 -3.64
C THR A 110 -0.94 11.20 -3.02
N GLY A 111 -2.17 10.85 -2.69
CA GLY A 111 -3.05 11.70 -1.87
C GLY A 111 -2.43 12.12 -0.54
N ALA A 112 -1.44 11.38 -0.03
CA ALA A 112 -0.66 11.75 1.14
C ALA A 112 0.03 13.13 0.99
N PHE A 113 0.40 13.54 -0.22
CA PHE A 113 0.96 14.87 -0.46
C PHE A 113 -0.05 15.98 -0.18
N ALA A 114 -1.31 15.78 -0.53
CA ALA A 114 -2.36 16.73 -0.19
C ALA A 114 -2.56 16.87 1.32
N LEU A 115 -2.49 15.74 2.07
CA LEU A 115 -2.49 15.78 3.54
C LEU A 115 -1.28 16.53 4.09
N GLY A 116 -0.09 16.34 3.49
CA GLY A 116 1.13 17.06 3.84
C GLY A 116 0.99 18.56 3.66
N HIS A 117 0.48 19.00 2.51
CA HIS A 117 0.21 20.42 2.23
C HIS A 117 -0.86 21.02 3.16
N ALA A 118 -1.80 20.21 3.65
CA ALA A 118 -2.77 20.62 4.66
C ALA A 118 -2.21 20.62 6.10
N GLY A 119 -0.91 20.27 6.31
CA GLY A 119 -0.27 20.22 7.62
C GLY A 119 -0.71 19.05 8.51
N LEU A 120 -1.28 17.99 7.94
CA LEU A 120 -1.91 16.90 8.67
C LEU A 120 -0.99 15.69 8.91
N LEU A 121 0.28 15.77 8.45
CA LEU A 121 1.24 14.66 8.57
C LEU A 121 2.29 14.85 9.67
N ASP A 122 2.33 16.00 10.33
CA ASP A 122 3.33 16.30 11.34
C ASP A 122 3.29 15.32 12.52
N ALA A 123 4.43 14.69 12.82
CA ALA A 123 4.59 13.66 13.83
C ALA A 123 3.67 12.43 13.66
N ARG A 124 3.15 12.20 12.46
CA ARG A 124 2.27 11.07 12.14
C ARG A 124 3.03 9.99 11.36
N HIS A 125 2.68 8.73 11.63
CA HIS A 125 3.12 7.59 10.83
C HIS A 125 2.22 7.46 9.60
N VAL A 126 2.85 7.45 8.42
CA VAL A 126 2.12 7.45 7.13
C VAL A 126 2.80 6.58 6.10
N THR A 127 2.04 6.13 5.12
CA THR A 127 2.58 5.52 3.90
C THR A 127 1.99 6.20 2.66
N THR A 128 2.62 5.98 1.53
CA THR A 128 2.19 6.46 0.21
C THR A 128 2.66 5.47 -0.86
N HIS A 129 2.45 5.79 -2.12
CA HIS A 129 2.99 4.98 -3.22
C HIS A 129 4.52 4.89 -3.11
N TRP A 130 5.07 3.68 -3.21
CA TRP A 130 6.50 3.40 -2.98
C TRP A 130 7.46 4.29 -3.79
N GLN A 131 7.11 4.61 -5.04
CA GLN A 131 7.93 5.48 -5.91
C GLN A 131 8.10 6.89 -5.34
N HIS A 132 7.15 7.36 -4.55
CA HIS A 132 7.12 8.74 -4.04
C HIS A 132 7.34 8.83 -2.53
N ALA A 133 7.59 7.71 -1.84
CA ALA A 133 7.77 7.71 -0.39
C ALA A 133 8.99 8.52 0.06
N ALA A 134 10.13 8.41 -0.64
CA ALA A 134 11.31 9.23 -0.38
C ALA A 134 11.05 10.72 -0.60
N GLN A 135 10.30 11.06 -1.65
CA GLN A 135 9.93 12.43 -1.97
C GLN A 135 8.98 13.01 -0.91
N LEU A 136 7.98 12.22 -0.45
CA LEU A 136 7.09 12.63 0.64
C LEU A 136 7.88 12.93 1.93
N ALA A 137 8.82 12.05 2.30
CA ALA A 137 9.67 12.25 3.48
C ALA A 137 10.55 13.51 3.35
N ALA A 138 11.05 13.80 2.15
CA ALA A 138 11.85 15.00 1.90
C ALA A 138 11.03 16.30 1.96
N GLN A 139 9.80 16.29 1.41
CA GLN A 139 8.92 17.47 1.42
C GLN A 139 8.29 17.72 2.79
N PHE A 140 8.00 16.66 3.56
CA PHE A 140 7.37 16.74 4.87
C PHE A 140 8.23 16.06 5.94
N PRO A 141 9.36 16.65 6.34
CA PRO A 141 10.37 16.00 7.19
C PRO A 141 9.91 15.71 8.62
N ARG A 142 8.77 16.26 9.04
CA ARG A 142 8.16 15.95 10.35
C ARG A 142 7.23 14.72 10.31
N ALA A 143 6.93 14.18 9.12
CA ALA A 143 6.18 12.95 8.95
C ALA A 143 7.11 11.72 9.12
N HIS A 144 6.60 10.67 9.73
CA HIS A 144 7.26 9.37 9.81
C HIS A 144 6.80 8.49 8.65
N VAL A 145 7.47 8.60 7.50
CA VAL A 145 7.05 7.87 6.29
C VAL A 145 7.57 6.44 6.32
N ASP A 146 6.65 5.48 6.28
CA ASP A 146 6.96 4.06 6.06
C ASP A 146 6.92 3.76 4.57
N PHE A 147 8.06 3.38 4.01
CA PHE A 147 8.28 3.24 2.57
C PHE A 147 7.63 2.00 1.95
N ASP A 148 7.16 1.05 2.77
CA ASP A 148 6.88 -0.29 2.26
C ASP A 148 5.54 -0.88 2.75
N ARG A 149 4.75 -0.13 3.49
CA ARG A 149 3.44 -0.59 3.97
C ARG A 149 2.36 -0.47 2.90
N ILE A 150 1.52 -1.51 2.78
CA ILE A 150 0.32 -1.47 1.92
C ILE A 150 -0.65 -0.41 2.42
N TYR A 151 -0.95 -0.43 3.71
CA TYR A 151 -1.67 0.63 4.41
C TYR A 151 -1.20 0.73 5.86
N LEU A 152 -1.48 1.87 6.46
CA LEU A 152 -1.11 2.17 7.83
C LEU A 152 -2.23 2.98 8.50
N ARG A 153 -2.42 2.73 9.79
CA ARG A 153 -3.28 3.52 10.65
C ARG A 153 -2.47 4.13 11.79
N ASP A 154 -2.63 5.42 11.98
CA ASP A 154 -2.08 6.18 13.11
C ASP A 154 -3.21 6.99 13.76
N GLY A 155 -3.78 6.47 14.84
CA GLY A 155 -4.98 7.04 15.45
C GLY A 155 -6.16 7.07 14.48
N ASN A 156 -6.63 8.27 14.15
CA ASN A 156 -7.71 8.50 13.18
C ASN A 156 -7.22 8.71 11.73
N LEU A 157 -5.92 8.82 11.51
CA LEU A 157 -5.33 8.93 10.18
C LEU A 157 -5.13 7.53 9.58
N VAL A 158 -5.63 7.31 8.36
CA VAL A 158 -5.42 6.09 7.58
C VAL A 158 -4.78 6.45 6.25
N THR A 159 -3.69 5.77 5.89
CA THR A 159 -3.02 6.01 4.62
C THR A 159 -2.71 4.69 3.93
N SER A 160 -2.81 4.64 2.62
CA SER A 160 -2.43 3.47 1.85
C SER A 160 -1.44 3.78 0.74
N ALA A 161 -0.73 2.76 0.32
CA ALA A 161 -0.02 2.71 -0.94
C ALA A 161 -0.98 2.91 -2.12
N GLY A 162 -0.45 2.90 -3.34
CA GLY A 162 -1.21 3.25 -4.52
C GLY A 162 -2.05 2.13 -5.13
N VAL A 163 -2.95 2.58 -5.96
CA VAL A 163 -3.72 1.78 -6.91
C VAL A 163 -4.54 0.69 -6.19
N THR A 164 -4.13 -0.57 -6.26
CA THR A 164 -4.85 -1.68 -5.62
C THR A 164 -4.80 -1.68 -4.09
N ALA A 165 -3.85 -0.97 -3.48
CA ALA A 165 -3.76 -0.88 -2.02
C ALA A 165 -4.92 -0.10 -1.37
N GLY A 166 -5.60 0.76 -2.15
CA GLY A 166 -6.85 1.39 -1.73
C GLY A 166 -7.96 0.37 -1.48
N ILE A 167 -8.00 -0.72 -2.26
CA ILE A 167 -8.91 -1.85 -2.04
C ILE A 167 -8.59 -2.54 -0.71
N ASP A 168 -7.29 -2.81 -0.45
CA ASP A 168 -6.87 -3.47 0.81
C ASP A 168 -7.20 -2.63 2.03
N LEU A 169 -6.95 -1.31 1.97
CA LEU A 169 -7.34 -0.38 3.04
C LEU A 169 -8.85 -0.42 3.26
N SER A 170 -9.65 -0.30 2.21
CA SER A 170 -11.11 -0.28 2.32
C SER A 170 -11.67 -1.59 2.87
N LEU A 171 -11.13 -2.75 2.45
CA LEU A 171 -11.47 -4.05 3.03
C LEU A 171 -11.09 -4.14 4.52
N ALA A 172 -9.95 -3.56 4.91
CA ALA A 172 -9.56 -3.51 6.32
C ALA A 172 -10.53 -2.65 7.14
N LEU A 173 -10.97 -1.50 6.61
CA LEU A 173 -11.98 -0.66 7.25
C LEU A 173 -13.33 -1.35 7.37
N VAL A 174 -13.78 -2.06 6.32
CA VAL A 174 -15.00 -2.89 6.40
C VAL A 174 -14.85 -4.01 7.45
N ALA A 175 -13.65 -4.60 7.58
CA ALA A 175 -13.41 -5.60 8.62
C ALA A 175 -13.44 -5.01 10.04
N GLU A 176 -12.97 -3.78 10.23
CA GLU A 176 -13.06 -3.06 11.50
C GLU A 176 -14.51 -2.71 11.86
N ASP A 177 -15.28 -2.23 10.88
CA ASP A 177 -16.65 -1.75 11.10
C ASP A 177 -17.66 -2.91 11.24
N HIS A 178 -17.53 -3.96 10.42
CA HIS A 178 -18.55 -5.03 10.27
C HIS A 178 -18.00 -6.44 10.41
N GLY A 179 -16.75 -6.56 10.84
CA GLY A 179 -16.09 -7.83 11.09
C GLY A 179 -15.44 -8.49 9.85
N PRO A 180 -14.50 -9.43 10.10
CA PRO A 180 -13.70 -10.04 9.05
C PRO A 180 -14.51 -10.90 8.06
N HIS A 181 -15.65 -11.46 8.48
CA HIS A 181 -16.52 -12.25 7.61
C HIS A 181 -17.14 -11.40 6.50
N THR A 182 -17.61 -10.20 6.81
CA THR A 182 -18.16 -9.26 5.83
C THR A 182 -17.08 -8.84 4.83
N ALA A 183 -15.90 -8.45 5.32
CA ALA A 183 -14.79 -8.08 4.45
C ALA A 183 -14.35 -9.24 3.52
N LEU A 184 -14.34 -10.48 4.02
CA LEU A 184 -14.03 -11.65 3.20
C LEU A 184 -15.11 -11.90 2.13
N ALA A 185 -16.39 -11.70 2.45
CA ALA A 185 -17.47 -11.85 1.49
C ALA A 185 -17.35 -10.79 0.36
N VAL A 186 -17.02 -9.55 0.72
CA VAL A 186 -16.75 -8.45 -0.24
C VAL A 186 -15.54 -8.80 -1.11
N ALA A 187 -14.42 -9.24 -0.52
CA ALA A 187 -13.21 -9.61 -1.25
C ALA A 187 -13.48 -10.73 -2.27
N LYS A 188 -14.23 -11.79 -1.87
CA LYS A 188 -14.64 -12.85 -2.78
C LYS A 188 -15.51 -12.34 -3.92
N ARG A 189 -16.42 -11.44 -3.65
CA ARG A 189 -17.32 -10.85 -4.65
C ARG A 189 -16.56 -10.00 -5.69
N LEU A 190 -15.57 -9.25 -5.24
CA LEU A 190 -14.67 -8.45 -6.08
C LEU A 190 -13.56 -9.29 -6.73
N VAL A 191 -13.54 -10.63 -6.50
CA VAL A 191 -12.50 -11.54 -7.00
C VAL A 191 -11.09 -11.10 -6.55
N VAL A 192 -10.99 -10.48 -5.38
CA VAL A 192 -9.72 -10.16 -4.74
C VAL A 192 -9.13 -11.45 -4.19
N PHE A 193 -8.16 -12.01 -4.90
CA PHE A 193 -7.59 -13.33 -4.61
C PHE A 193 -6.91 -13.41 -3.23
N ALA A 194 -6.25 -12.33 -2.82
CA ALA A 194 -5.61 -12.22 -1.50
C ALA A 194 -5.72 -10.78 -1.00
N GLN A 195 -6.36 -10.59 0.16
CA GLN A 195 -6.31 -9.33 0.88
C GLN A 195 -4.92 -9.17 1.49
N ARG A 196 -4.19 -8.13 1.08
CA ARG A 196 -2.89 -7.80 1.66
C ARG A 196 -3.09 -7.12 3.01
N GLN A 197 -2.24 -7.48 3.98
CA GLN A 197 -2.23 -6.79 5.27
C GLN A 197 -1.38 -5.51 5.18
N GLY A 198 -1.72 -4.50 5.96
CA GLY A 198 -1.02 -3.22 5.97
C GLY A 198 0.49 -3.33 6.14
N GLY A 199 0.97 -4.32 6.90
CA GLY A 199 2.39 -4.58 7.11
C GLY A 199 3.12 -5.31 5.98
N GLN A 200 2.46 -5.63 4.86
CA GLN A 200 3.13 -6.27 3.72
C GLN A 200 3.84 -5.25 2.84
N SER A 201 4.86 -5.72 2.11
CA SER A 201 5.56 -4.94 1.08
C SER A 201 4.63 -4.54 -0.06
N GLN A 202 4.76 -3.31 -0.54
CA GLN A 202 3.94 -2.79 -1.63
C GLN A 202 4.15 -3.54 -2.94
N PHE A 203 5.34 -4.07 -3.15
CA PHE A 203 5.65 -4.89 -4.33
C PHE A 203 6.55 -6.07 -3.96
N SER A 204 6.39 -7.14 -4.73
CA SER A 204 7.27 -8.31 -4.62
C SER A 204 8.56 -8.06 -5.39
N PRO A 205 9.73 -8.48 -4.89
CA PRO A 205 10.96 -8.51 -5.67
C PRO A 205 10.84 -9.25 -7.01
N TYR A 206 9.87 -10.17 -7.13
CA TYR A 206 9.56 -10.86 -8.39
C TYR A 206 8.87 -9.98 -9.43
N LEU A 207 8.30 -8.82 -9.04
CA LEU A 207 7.67 -7.87 -9.95
C LEU A 207 8.59 -6.74 -10.39
N THR A 208 9.79 -6.68 -9.83
CA THR A 208 10.80 -5.72 -10.26
C THR A 208 11.47 -6.27 -11.52
N ALA A 209 10.87 -6.04 -12.69
CA ALA A 209 11.66 -6.10 -13.92
C ALA A 209 12.71 -5.00 -13.79
N PRO A 210 14.01 -5.30 -13.91
CA PRO A 210 15.04 -4.27 -13.92
C PRO A 210 14.74 -3.33 -15.09
N ALA A 211 14.92 -2.03 -14.87
CA ALA A 211 14.76 -1.03 -15.93
C ALA A 211 15.68 -1.31 -17.13
N ASP A 212 16.75 -2.07 -16.89
CA ASP A 212 17.67 -2.63 -17.88
C ASP A 212 18.04 -4.06 -17.44
N GLU A 213 17.56 -5.06 -18.18
CA GLU A 213 17.87 -6.49 -17.94
C GLU A 213 19.37 -6.79 -17.99
N THR A 214 20.17 -5.92 -18.58
CA THR A 214 21.62 -6.03 -18.68
C THR A 214 22.35 -5.39 -17.51
N SER A 215 21.66 -4.65 -16.64
CA SER A 215 22.29 -3.95 -15.52
C SER A 215 22.98 -4.94 -14.57
N PRO A 216 24.12 -4.56 -13.95
CA PRO A 216 24.75 -5.38 -12.92
C PRO A 216 23.82 -5.71 -11.75
N VAL A 217 22.90 -4.80 -11.39
CA VAL A 217 21.91 -5.02 -10.34
C VAL A 217 20.89 -6.07 -10.75
N ALA A 218 20.42 -6.05 -12.01
CA ALA A 218 19.52 -7.05 -12.55
C ALA A 218 20.12 -8.47 -12.49
N LYS A 219 21.39 -8.61 -12.86
CA LYS A 219 22.11 -9.88 -12.76
C LYS A 219 22.14 -10.42 -11.33
N VAL A 220 22.37 -9.54 -10.35
CA VAL A 220 22.37 -9.92 -8.93
C VAL A 220 20.96 -10.31 -8.47
N GLN A 221 19.93 -9.59 -8.88
CA GLN A 221 18.55 -9.94 -8.56
C GLN A 221 18.19 -11.32 -9.10
N ALA A 222 18.47 -11.60 -10.37
CA ALA A 222 18.26 -12.91 -10.99
C ALA A 222 19.03 -14.01 -10.25
N HIS A 223 20.32 -13.78 -9.96
CA HIS A 223 21.17 -14.72 -9.23
C HIS A 223 20.60 -15.08 -7.83
N VAL A 224 20.11 -14.08 -7.08
CA VAL A 224 19.49 -14.31 -5.78
C VAL A 224 18.19 -15.12 -5.92
N MET A 225 17.37 -14.82 -6.92
CA MET A 225 16.11 -15.49 -7.16
C MET A 225 16.28 -16.96 -7.55
N GLU A 226 17.24 -17.26 -8.40
CA GLU A 226 17.57 -18.62 -8.82
C GLU A 226 18.16 -19.46 -7.67
N ARG A 227 18.86 -18.81 -6.73
CA ARG A 227 19.64 -19.47 -5.69
C ARG A 227 19.18 -19.09 -4.27
N ILE A 228 17.89 -18.86 -4.08
CA ILE A 228 17.29 -18.30 -2.85
C ILE A 228 17.67 -19.05 -1.57
N ARG A 229 18.01 -20.34 -1.68
CA ARG A 229 18.46 -21.19 -0.57
C ARG A 229 19.85 -20.83 -0.05
N GLU A 230 20.69 -20.25 -0.89
CA GLU A 230 22.10 -19.99 -0.57
C GLU A 230 22.24 -18.82 0.40
N ARG A 231 23.37 -18.78 1.10
CA ARG A 231 23.75 -17.63 1.90
C ARG A 231 24.47 -16.63 1.02
N PHE A 232 24.07 -15.37 1.07
CA PHE A 232 24.69 -14.30 0.33
C PHE A 232 25.39 -13.31 1.29
N THR A 233 26.64 -13.01 1.00
CA THR A 233 27.36 -11.87 1.56
C THR A 233 27.33 -10.73 0.55
N VAL A 234 27.49 -9.48 1.02
CA VAL A 234 27.55 -8.31 0.11
C VAL A 234 28.72 -8.45 -0.85
N GLN A 235 29.84 -9.05 -0.45
CA GLN A 235 30.99 -9.29 -1.33
C GLN A 235 30.64 -10.27 -2.47
N GLN A 236 30.01 -11.41 -2.15
CA GLN A 236 29.59 -12.37 -3.20
C GLN A 236 28.63 -11.76 -4.21
N LEU A 237 27.68 -10.94 -3.75
CA LEU A 237 26.75 -10.24 -4.65
C LEU A 237 27.46 -9.17 -5.49
N ALA A 238 28.45 -8.48 -4.91
CA ALA A 238 29.28 -7.54 -5.63
C ALA A 238 30.15 -8.21 -6.71
N ASP A 239 30.68 -9.40 -6.44
CA ASP A 239 31.43 -10.20 -7.40
C ASP A 239 30.55 -10.59 -8.59
N VAL A 240 29.29 -10.97 -8.37
CA VAL A 240 28.29 -11.23 -9.44
C VAL A 240 28.04 -9.97 -10.28
N ALA A 241 28.03 -8.80 -9.64
CA ALA A 241 27.86 -7.52 -10.32
C ALA A 241 29.13 -7.03 -11.04
N GLY A 242 30.30 -7.66 -10.83
CA GLY A 242 31.58 -7.18 -11.30
C GLY A 242 32.04 -5.87 -10.66
N MET A 243 31.68 -5.63 -9.39
CA MET A 243 31.91 -4.38 -8.67
C MET A 243 32.62 -4.61 -7.34
N SER A 244 33.22 -3.54 -6.78
CA SER A 244 33.63 -3.57 -5.37
C SER A 244 32.40 -3.55 -4.47
N ALA A 245 32.47 -4.17 -3.28
CA ALA A 245 31.34 -4.25 -2.33
C ALA A 245 30.74 -2.87 -1.99
N ARG A 246 31.60 -1.85 -1.81
CA ARG A 246 31.16 -0.47 -1.50
C ARG A 246 30.39 0.15 -2.66
N ASN A 247 30.90 0.03 -3.90
CA ASN A 247 30.22 0.57 -5.09
C ASN A 247 28.92 -0.17 -5.37
N PHE A 248 28.93 -1.50 -5.29
CA PHE A 248 27.77 -2.34 -5.44
C PHE A 248 26.65 -1.93 -4.46
N ALA A 249 26.94 -1.85 -3.16
CA ALA A 249 25.91 -1.48 -2.16
C ALA A 249 25.30 -0.10 -2.47
N ARG A 250 26.10 0.87 -2.90
CA ARG A 250 25.61 2.20 -3.27
C ARG A 250 24.71 2.16 -4.53
N VAL A 251 25.18 1.52 -5.60
CA VAL A 251 24.44 1.41 -6.87
C VAL A 251 23.15 0.61 -6.67
N PHE A 252 23.21 -0.51 -5.93
CA PHE A 252 22.06 -1.34 -5.62
C PHE A 252 20.97 -0.54 -4.90
N VAL A 253 21.33 0.26 -3.87
CA VAL A 253 20.37 1.12 -3.17
C VAL A 253 19.83 2.23 -4.08
N GLN A 254 20.66 2.81 -4.95
CA GLN A 254 20.20 3.83 -5.91
C GLN A 254 19.16 3.29 -6.89
N GLU A 255 19.36 2.06 -7.42
CA GLU A 255 18.47 1.45 -8.41
C GLU A 255 17.22 0.81 -7.75
N THR A 256 17.38 0.18 -6.57
CA THR A 256 16.31 -0.63 -5.96
C THR A 256 15.64 0.02 -4.75
N GLN A 257 16.19 1.12 -4.23
CA GLN A 257 15.77 1.81 -3.01
C GLN A 257 15.81 0.94 -1.75
N VAL A 258 16.45 -0.22 -1.79
CA VAL A 258 16.64 -1.12 -0.65
C VAL A 258 18.08 -1.62 -0.58
N THR A 259 18.53 -2.04 0.59
CA THR A 259 19.86 -2.66 0.70
C THR A 259 19.87 -4.06 0.11
N PRO A 260 21.04 -4.58 -0.34
CA PRO A 260 21.16 -5.96 -0.83
C PRO A 260 20.67 -7.01 0.17
N HIS A 261 20.96 -6.81 1.46
CA HIS A 261 20.48 -7.71 2.53
C HIS A 261 18.95 -7.68 2.64
N GLU A 262 18.37 -6.51 2.57
CA GLU A 262 16.93 -6.33 2.63
C GLU A 262 16.22 -6.94 1.43
N PHE A 263 16.79 -6.81 0.22
CA PHE A 263 16.29 -7.47 -0.99
C PHE A 263 16.25 -8.99 -0.81
N VAL A 264 17.33 -9.60 -0.30
CA VAL A 264 17.39 -11.05 -0.04
C VAL A 264 16.35 -11.46 0.99
N GLU A 265 16.15 -10.70 2.08
CA GLU A 265 15.10 -11.00 3.06
C GLU A 265 13.70 -10.97 2.43
N ARG A 266 13.40 -9.94 1.61
CA ARG A 266 12.10 -9.81 0.92
C ARG A 266 11.87 -10.97 -0.06
N ALA A 267 12.86 -11.29 -0.89
CA ALA A 267 12.79 -12.40 -1.84
C ALA A 267 12.49 -13.75 -1.14
N ARG A 268 13.13 -14.01 0.01
CA ARG A 268 12.89 -15.20 0.82
C ARG A 268 11.49 -15.24 1.41
N VAL A 269 10.99 -14.10 1.90
CA VAL A 269 9.62 -13.99 2.42
C VAL A 269 8.62 -14.31 1.33
N ASP A 270 8.78 -13.76 0.12
CA ASP A 270 7.87 -14.02 -0.98
C ASP A 270 7.91 -15.48 -1.46
N ALA A 271 9.11 -16.07 -1.53
CA ALA A 271 9.24 -17.49 -1.84
C ALA A 271 8.50 -18.37 -0.80
N ALA A 272 8.63 -18.03 0.49
CA ALA A 272 7.95 -18.77 1.56
C ALA A 272 6.43 -18.56 1.52
N ARG A 273 5.95 -17.35 1.21
CA ARG A 273 4.51 -17.09 1.03
C ARG A 273 3.92 -18.01 -0.04
N LYS A 274 4.54 -18.09 -1.23
CA LYS A 274 4.10 -18.99 -2.31
C LYS A 274 4.02 -20.44 -1.84
N GLN A 275 5.02 -20.93 -1.11
CA GLN A 275 4.99 -22.30 -0.58
C GLN A 275 3.95 -22.50 0.53
N LEU A 276 3.72 -21.52 1.39
CA LEU A 276 2.69 -21.57 2.43
C LEU A 276 1.27 -21.62 1.85
N GLU A 277 1.04 -20.91 0.74
CA GLU A 277 -0.24 -20.85 0.02
C GLU A 277 -0.48 -22.12 -0.80
N SER A 278 0.54 -22.64 -1.50
CA SER A 278 0.40 -23.70 -2.49
C SER A 278 0.70 -25.10 -1.97
N SER A 279 1.27 -25.26 -0.77
CA SER A 279 1.69 -26.57 -0.28
C SER A 279 1.34 -26.83 1.19
N GLY A 280 1.26 -28.16 1.53
CA GLY A 280 1.17 -28.63 2.92
C GLY A 280 2.53 -28.86 3.59
N ALA A 281 3.64 -28.44 2.97
CA ALA A 281 4.98 -28.71 3.46
C ALA A 281 5.19 -28.20 4.91
N ALA A 282 5.99 -28.92 5.69
CA ALA A 282 6.31 -28.50 7.05
C ALA A 282 7.03 -27.15 7.06
N LEU A 283 6.77 -26.31 8.08
CA LEU A 283 7.41 -24.99 8.18
C LEU A 283 8.94 -25.07 8.17
N LYS A 284 9.52 -26.16 8.73
CA LYS A 284 10.96 -26.41 8.70
C LYS A 284 11.47 -26.60 7.28
N THR A 285 10.73 -27.32 6.45
CA THR A 285 11.06 -27.55 5.03
C THR A 285 10.99 -26.23 4.25
N ILE A 286 9.91 -25.47 4.40
CA ILE A 286 9.76 -24.17 3.75
C ILE A 286 10.88 -23.21 4.17
N ALA A 287 11.20 -23.16 5.47
CA ALA A 287 12.27 -22.30 5.96
C ALA A 287 13.63 -22.66 5.33
N TYR A 288 13.92 -23.92 5.16
CA TYR A 288 15.11 -24.38 4.51
C TYR A 288 15.10 -24.07 3.00
N ASP A 289 14.02 -24.42 2.31
CA ASP A 289 13.88 -24.22 0.86
C ASP A 289 13.88 -22.75 0.44
N CYS A 290 13.43 -21.86 1.32
CA CYS A 290 13.45 -20.41 1.09
C CYS A 290 14.69 -19.72 1.68
N GLY A 291 15.70 -20.45 2.16
CA GLY A 291 16.98 -19.91 2.59
C GLY A 291 17.02 -19.25 3.95
N PHE A 292 16.00 -19.42 4.80
CA PHE A 292 16.04 -18.93 6.20
C PHE A 292 16.93 -19.81 7.09
N GLY A 293 17.17 -21.06 6.70
CA GLY A 293 17.92 -22.03 7.45
C GLY A 293 17.13 -22.69 8.57
N THR A 294 16.37 -21.92 9.37
CA THR A 294 15.55 -22.44 10.47
C THR A 294 14.13 -21.84 10.45
N ALA A 295 13.16 -22.60 10.98
CA ALA A 295 11.78 -22.12 11.13
C ALA A 295 11.67 -20.90 12.07
N ASP A 296 12.52 -20.82 13.10
CA ASP A 296 12.55 -19.68 14.00
C ASP A 296 13.04 -18.41 13.30
N ARG A 297 14.07 -18.52 12.46
CA ARG A 297 14.54 -17.37 11.68
C ARG A 297 13.45 -16.92 10.69
N MET A 298 12.78 -17.85 10.01
CA MET A 298 11.64 -17.54 9.16
C MET A 298 10.54 -16.82 9.96
N ARG A 299 10.20 -17.31 11.16
CA ARG A 299 9.18 -16.70 12.02
C ARG A 299 9.54 -15.26 12.41
N ILE A 300 10.78 -15.00 12.79
CA ILE A 300 11.25 -13.65 13.16
C ILE A 300 11.13 -12.70 11.97
N VAL A 301 11.58 -13.14 10.79
CA VAL A 301 11.55 -12.31 9.58
C VAL A 301 10.10 -12.07 9.11
N PHE A 302 9.22 -13.09 9.17
CA PHE A 302 7.80 -12.93 8.87
C PHE A 302 7.12 -11.93 9.81
N MET A 303 7.33 -12.04 11.12
CA MET A 303 6.80 -11.08 12.09
C MET A 303 7.29 -9.66 11.80
N LYS A 304 8.57 -9.51 11.48
CA LYS A 304 9.16 -8.20 11.15
C LYS A 304 8.59 -7.61 9.86
N ARG A 305 8.35 -8.44 8.82
CA ARG A 305 8.02 -7.98 7.46
C ARG A 305 6.53 -8.01 7.14
N ILE A 306 5.78 -8.93 7.74
CA ILE A 306 4.36 -9.17 7.42
C ILE A 306 3.45 -8.94 8.63
N GLY A 307 4.03 -8.91 9.85
CA GLY A 307 3.26 -8.70 11.08
C GLY A 307 2.53 -9.95 11.59
N VAL A 308 2.68 -11.10 10.92
CA VAL A 308 2.08 -12.39 11.33
C VAL A 308 3.12 -13.51 11.26
N THR A 309 2.87 -14.60 11.99
CA THR A 309 3.72 -15.80 11.89
C THR A 309 3.43 -16.58 10.60
N PRO A 310 4.39 -17.42 10.10
CA PRO A 310 4.15 -18.28 8.95
C PRO A 310 2.95 -19.23 9.13
N MET A 311 2.69 -19.69 10.34
CA MET A 311 1.53 -20.52 10.67
C MET A 311 0.23 -19.73 10.49
N GLN A 312 0.12 -18.57 11.12
CA GLN A 312 -1.04 -17.67 10.97
C GLN A 312 -1.25 -17.25 9.51
N TYR A 313 -0.15 -17.01 8.76
CA TYR A 313 -0.22 -16.73 7.34
C TYR A 313 -0.86 -17.89 6.58
N ARG A 314 -0.37 -19.12 6.78
CA ARG A 314 -0.93 -20.33 6.16
C ARG A 314 -2.41 -20.55 6.47
N GLU A 315 -2.82 -20.42 7.73
CA GLU A 315 -4.21 -20.58 8.16
C GLU A 315 -5.17 -19.62 7.46
N ARG A 316 -4.70 -18.39 7.15
CA ARG A 316 -5.50 -17.35 6.49
C ARG A 316 -5.60 -17.52 4.97
N PHE A 317 -4.56 -18.04 4.34
CA PHE A 317 -4.42 -18.01 2.88
C PHE A 317 -4.41 -19.41 2.22
N ARG A 318 -4.43 -20.48 3.00
CA ARG A 318 -4.58 -21.82 2.44
C ARG A 318 -6.05 -22.04 2.11
N SER A 319 -6.38 -22.02 0.81
CA SER A 319 -7.67 -22.52 0.32
C SER A 319 -7.77 -24.01 0.65
N THR A 320 -8.80 -24.40 1.38
CA THR A 320 -9.23 -25.80 1.54
C THR A 320 -9.75 -26.33 0.22
#